data_5ec47bd64a00eb150d8e6255f1367930
#
_entry.id   5ec47bd64a00eb150d8e6255f1367930
#
_cell.length_a   1.000
_cell.length_b   1.000
_cell.length_c   1.000
_cell.angle_alpha   90.00
_cell.angle_beta   90.00
_cell.angle_gamma   90.00
#
_symmetry.space_group_name_H-M   'P 1'
#
loop_
_entity.id
_entity.type
_entity.pdbx_description
1 polymer ?
#
loop_
_entity_poly.entity_id
_entity_poly.type
_entity_poly.pdbx_seq_one_letter_code
_entity_poly.pdbx_strand_id
1 'polypeptide(L)'
;MTFVRIPAGVFEMGSADGQEDEAPVHQVHVDEFEMAVFPVTRAEYRAFLDATGHPPPREWLSSAFSGDDLPIVGVSWEDAIAFCVWAGNGCRLPTEAEWERAARGGRDAERYPWGDEIPDWIPGRGRGPLAAPWPVTLGSPNGYGLYGIAANVHEWCADWHDRGYYAISPSHNPRGPASGIRRASRGGAWRHAVTISRTAARSKLDPSFRYTDYGFRVAR
;
A
#
# COMPACT_ATOMS: atom_id res chain seq x y z
N MET A 1 -14.14 -4.53 -7.33
CA MET A 1 -13.54 -3.71 -6.23
C MET A 1 -14.63 -3.01 -5.42
N THR A 2 -14.54 -3.01 -4.09
CA THR A 2 -15.39 -2.25 -3.15
C THR A 2 -14.57 -1.09 -2.59
N PHE A 3 -15.15 0.10 -2.51
CA PHE A 3 -14.46 1.29 -2.02
C PHE A 3 -15.08 1.79 -0.71
N VAL A 4 -14.26 2.39 0.13
CA VAL A 4 -14.69 3.16 1.30
C VAL A 4 -14.20 4.59 1.16
N ARG A 5 -14.97 5.51 1.74
CA ARG A 5 -14.64 6.93 1.79
C ARG A 5 -13.64 7.19 2.92
N ILE A 6 -12.56 7.86 2.59
CA ILE A 6 -11.58 8.38 3.53
C ILE A 6 -11.86 9.87 3.71
N PRO A 7 -12.27 10.32 4.89
CA PRO A 7 -12.68 11.71 5.09
C PRO A 7 -11.49 12.67 4.97
N ALA A 8 -11.77 13.86 4.44
CA ALA A 8 -10.81 14.96 4.43
C ALA A 8 -10.33 15.29 5.85
N GLY A 9 -9.11 15.75 5.98
CA GLY A 9 -8.61 16.23 7.27
C GLY A 9 -7.10 16.28 7.38
N VAL A 10 -6.64 16.88 8.47
CA VAL A 10 -5.23 16.99 8.83
C VAL A 10 -4.80 15.78 9.65
N PHE A 11 -3.56 15.33 9.47
CA PHE A 11 -2.91 14.30 10.28
C PHE A 11 -1.41 14.56 10.38
N GLU A 12 -0.77 13.97 11.37
CA GLU A 12 0.69 13.97 11.51
C GLU A 12 1.30 12.88 10.63
N MET A 13 1.93 13.28 9.53
CA MET A 13 2.62 12.37 8.61
C MET A 13 4.06 12.13 9.03
N GLY A 14 4.48 10.87 9.00
CA GLY A 14 5.85 10.47 9.36
C GLY A 14 5.99 9.95 10.79
N SER A 15 7.23 9.80 11.23
CA SER A 15 7.60 9.32 12.58
C SER A 15 8.95 9.89 13.01
N ALA A 16 9.05 10.26 14.29
CA ALA A 16 10.33 10.65 14.91
C ALA A 16 11.18 9.44 15.34
N ASP A 17 10.54 8.29 15.54
CA ASP A 17 11.17 7.06 16.04
C ASP A 17 11.43 6.02 14.92
N GLY A 18 11.22 6.42 13.67
CA GLY A 18 11.33 5.56 12.48
C GLY A 18 12.69 5.64 11.80
N GLN A 19 12.67 5.37 10.49
CA GLN A 19 13.84 5.58 9.63
C GLN A 19 14.01 7.08 9.35
N GLU A 20 15.22 7.48 8.96
CA GLU A 20 15.54 8.90 8.71
C GLU A 20 14.67 9.54 7.63
N ASP A 21 14.17 8.77 6.66
CA ASP A 21 13.28 9.26 5.60
C ASP A 21 11.80 9.36 6.02
N GLU A 22 11.47 8.96 7.26
CA GLU A 22 10.16 9.17 7.88
C GLU A 22 10.08 10.53 8.62
N ALA A 23 11.21 11.24 8.76
CA ALA A 23 11.31 12.53 9.43
C ALA A 23 11.53 13.69 8.43
N PRO A 24 11.17 14.93 8.81
CA PRO A 24 10.47 15.31 10.04
C PRO A 24 8.99 14.91 10.03
N VAL A 25 8.43 14.67 11.21
CA VAL A 25 6.96 14.61 11.37
C VAL A 25 6.41 15.99 11.01
N HIS A 26 5.36 16.02 10.21
CA HIS A 26 4.77 17.26 9.72
C HIS A 26 3.27 17.12 9.49
N GLN A 27 2.56 18.23 9.61
CA GLN A 27 1.12 18.25 9.38
C GLN A 27 0.79 18.24 7.88
N VAL A 28 -0.07 17.32 7.49
CA VAL A 28 -0.56 17.18 6.11
C VAL A 28 -2.07 17.14 6.11
N HIS A 29 -2.67 18.00 5.30
CA HIS A 29 -4.09 17.91 4.95
C HIS A 29 -4.24 17.07 3.67
N VAL A 30 -5.15 16.10 3.71
CA VAL A 30 -5.58 15.33 2.53
C VAL A 30 -7.07 15.57 2.33
N ASP A 31 -7.48 15.87 1.09
CA ASP A 31 -8.88 15.99 0.71
C ASP A 31 -9.58 14.63 0.81
N GLU A 32 -10.92 14.65 0.80
CA GLU A 32 -11.70 13.41 0.76
C GLU A 32 -11.44 12.64 -0.53
N PHE A 33 -11.25 11.32 -0.39
CA PHE A 33 -11.08 10.40 -1.52
C PHE A 33 -11.68 9.03 -1.18
N GLU A 34 -11.78 8.18 -2.16
CA GLU A 34 -12.17 6.79 -1.94
C GLU A 34 -10.98 5.85 -2.14
N MET A 35 -10.90 4.81 -1.31
CA MET A 35 -9.86 3.78 -1.38
C MET A 35 -10.49 2.40 -1.40
N ALA A 36 -9.96 1.49 -2.22
CA ALA A 36 -10.39 0.11 -2.26
C ALA A 36 -10.21 -0.56 -0.89
N VAL A 37 -11.23 -1.26 -0.41
CA VAL A 37 -11.24 -1.95 0.90
C VAL A 37 -10.09 -2.94 1.01
N PHE A 38 -9.75 -3.61 -0.08
CA PHE A 38 -8.70 -4.60 -0.17
C PHE A 38 -7.61 -4.18 -1.15
N PRO A 39 -6.35 -4.67 -1.01
CA PRO A 39 -5.42 -4.66 -2.13
C PRO A 39 -6.04 -5.36 -3.33
N VAL A 40 -5.61 -5.01 -4.54
CA VAL A 40 -6.10 -5.67 -5.76
C VAL A 40 -5.83 -7.17 -5.66
N THR A 41 -6.88 -7.96 -5.84
CA THR A 41 -6.82 -9.41 -5.74
C THR A 41 -6.34 -10.04 -7.04
N ARG A 42 -5.86 -11.28 -6.95
CA ARG A 42 -5.52 -12.09 -8.12
C ARG A 42 -6.72 -12.27 -9.06
N ALA A 43 -7.93 -12.45 -8.53
CA ALA A 43 -9.14 -12.55 -9.33
C ALA A 43 -9.43 -11.28 -10.14
N GLU A 44 -9.30 -10.10 -9.50
CA GLU A 44 -9.50 -8.82 -10.17
C GLU A 44 -8.42 -8.57 -11.24
N TYR A 45 -7.18 -8.92 -10.94
CA TYR A 45 -6.08 -8.79 -11.90
C TYR A 45 -6.21 -9.77 -13.08
N ARG A 46 -6.77 -10.98 -12.87
CA ARG A 46 -7.10 -11.91 -13.96
C ARG A 46 -8.08 -11.28 -14.95
N ALA A 47 -9.14 -10.65 -14.47
CA ALA A 47 -10.10 -9.96 -15.34
C ALA A 47 -9.43 -8.88 -16.21
N PHE A 48 -8.44 -8.18 -15.66
CA PHE A 48 -7.62 -7.22 -16.41
C PHE A 48 -6.78 -7.92 -17.50
N LEU A 49 -6.10 -9.02 -17.16
CA LEU A 49 -5.29 -9.77 -18.13
C LEU A 49 -6.17 -10.31 -19.27
N ASP A 50 -7.31 -10.89 -18.94
CA ASP A 50 -8.25 -11.46 -19.91
C ASP A 50 -8.84 -10.40 -20.86
N ALA A 51 -9.08 -9.20 -20.34
CA ALA A 51 -9.66 -8.11 -21.12
C ALA A 51 -8.65 -7.37 -22.01
N THR A 52 -7.37 -7.35 -21.61
CA THR A 52 -6.36 -6.49 -22.26
C THR A 52 -5.25 -7.24 -22.96
N GLY A 53 -5.04 -8.50 -22.65
CA GLY A 53 -3.86 -9.25 -23.08
C GLY A 53 -2.55 -8.79 -22.44
N HIS A 54 -2.62 -8.02 -21.34
CA HIS A 54 -1.44 -7.58 -20.61
C HIS A 54 -0.60 -8.79 -20.15
N PRO A 55 0.74 -8.74 -20.21
CA PRO A 55 1.57 -9.86 -19.77
C PRO A 55 1.37 -10.19 -18.28
N PRO A 56 1.15 -11.46 -17.93
CA PRO A 56 1.00 -11.84 -16.53
C PRO A 56 2.33 -11.69 -15.76
N PRO A 57 2.27 -11.52 -14.42
CA PRO A 57 3.45 -11.59 -13.56
C PRO A 57 4.16 -12.95 -13.72
N ARG A 58 5.48 -12.97 -13.45
CA ARG A 58 6.29 -14.18 -13.56
C ARG A 58 5.75 -15.34 -12.71
N GLU A 59 5.24 -15.02 -11.52
CA GLU A 59 4.71 -15.96 -10.54
C GLU A 59 3.27 -16.41 -10.83
N TRP A 60 2.68 -15.98 -11.94
CA TRP A 60 1.28 -16.26 -12.28
C TRP A 60 0.89 -17.73 -12.24
N LEU A 61 1.80 -18.62 -12.63
CA LEU A 61 1.60 -20.07 -12.66
C LEU A 61 2.05 -20.77 -11.36
N SER A 62 2.58 -20.05 -10.39
CA SER A 62 3.02 -20.64 -9.12
C SER A 62 1.81 -20.95 -8.23
N SER A 63 1.75 -22.19 -7.73
CA SER A 63 0.68 -22.64 -6.82
C SER A 63 0.63 -21.85 -5.52
N ALA A 64 1.78 -21.32 -5.05
CA ALA A 64 1.85 -20.52 -3.82
C ALA A 64 1.10 -19.18 -3.93
N PHE A 65 0.83 -18.70 -5.15
CA PHE A 65 0.17 -17.40 -5.41
C PHE A 65 -1.13 -17.59 -6.21
N SER A 66 -1.71 -18.80 -6.25
CA SER A 66 -2.84 -19.13 -7.14
C SER A 66 -4.22 -18.82 -6.59
N GLY A 67 -4.37 -18.51 -5.29
CA GLY A 67 -5.66 -18.21 -4.68
C GLY A 67 -6.27 -16.91 -5.23
N ASP A 68 -7.54 -16.95 -5.57
CA ASP A 68 -8.28 -15.82 -6.15
C ASP A 68 -8.45 -14.65 -5.19
N ASP A 69 -8.46 -14.92 -3.91
CA ASP A 69 -8.56 -13.97 -2.79
C ASP A 69 -7.19 -13.51 -2.23
N LEU A 70 -6.09 -13.97 -2.82
CA LEU A 70 -4.76 -13.44 -2.52
C LEU A 70 -4.54 -12.08 -3.19
N PRO A 71 -3.76 -11.18 -2.59
CA PRO A 71 -3.34 -9.96 -3.28
C PRO A 71 -2.52 -10.33 -4.52
N ILE A 72 -2.68 -9.55 -5.59
CA ILE A 72 -1.75 -9.67 -6.72
C ILE A 72 -0.34 -9.29 -6.26
N VAL A 73 0.65 -10.04 -6.73
CA VAL A 73 2.07 -9.82 -6.45
C VAL A 73 2.92 -9.95 -7.72
N GLY A 74 4.16 -9.51 -7.65
CA GLY A 74 5.07 -9.60 -8.80
C GLY A 74 4.73 -8.61 -9.90
N VAL A 75 4.10 -7.50 -9.57
CA VAL A 75 3.71 -6.43 -10.48
C VAL A 75 4.62 -5.22 -10.33
N SER A 76 5.00 -4.60 -11.44
CA SER A 76 5.72 -3.33 -11.47
C SER A 76 4.76 -2.16 -11.19
N TRP A 77 5.32 -0.97 -11.00
CA TRP A 77 4.53 0.25 -10.86
C TRP A 77 3.74 0.53 -12.15
N GLU A 78 4.35 0.30 -13.32
CA GLU A 78 3.70 0.46 -14.62
C GLU A 78 2.55 -0.54 -14.82
N ASP A 79 2.70 -1.78 -14.35
CA ASP A 79 1.61 -2.77 -14.38
C ASP A 79 0.42 -2.32 -13.53
N ALA A 80 0.69 -1.73 -12.35
CA ALA A 80 -0.35 -1.18 -11.48
C ALA A 80 -1.06 0.03 -12.11
N ILE A 81 -0.33 0.92 -12.78
CA ILE A 81 -0.92 2.03 -13.55
C ILE A 81 -1.77 1.50 -14.70
N ALA A 82 -1.30 0.51 -15.46
CA ALA A 82 -2.06 -0.09 -16.55
C ALA A 82 -3.40 -0.69 -16.05
N PHE A 83 -3.37 -1.37 -14.91
CA PHE A 83 -4.59 -1.85 -14.25
C PHE A 83 -5.53 -0.69 -13.88
N CYS A 84 -5.03 0.37 -13.27
CA CYS A 84 -5.85 1.53 -12.90
C CYS A 84 -6.52 2.18 -14.12
N VAL A 85 -5.78 2.33 -15.22
CA VAL A 85 -6.30 2.88 -16.49
C VAL A 85 -7.42 1.98 -17.05
N TRP A 86 -7.23 0.65 -17.04
CA TRP A 86 -8.25 -0.30 -17.47
C TRP A 86 -9.49 -0.27 -16.58
N ALA A 87 -9.31 -0.20 -15.26
CA ALA A 87 -10.42 -0.16 -14.31
C ALA A 87 -11.31 1.08 -14.47
N GLY A 88 -10.78 2.16 -15.02
CA GLY A 88 -11.53 3.37 -15.33
C GLY A 88 -12.09 4.09 -14.09
N ASN A 89 -13.14 4.88 -14.26
CA ASN A 89 -13.89 5.54 -13.17
C ASN A 89 -13.01 6.36 -12.19
N GLY A 90 -11.93 6.98 -12.68
CA GLY A 90 -11.00 7.75 -11.86
C GLY A 90 -10.03 6.92 -11.03
N CYS A 91 -9.98 5.60 -11.24
CA CYS A 91 -9.05 4.71 -10.54
C CYS A 91 -7.59 5.10 -10.78
N ARG A 92 -6.81 5.14 -9.71
CA ARG A 92 -5.41 5.51 -9.69
C ARG A 92 -4.69 4.85 -8.51
N LEU A 93 -3.39 4.91 -8.46
CA LEU A 93 -2.67 4.63 -7.23
C LEU A 93 -2.92 5.76 -6.20
N PRO A 94 -2.96 5.46 -4.91
CA PRO A 94 -2.96 6.49 -3.87
C PRO A 94 -1.64 7.25 -3.88
N THR A 95 -1.66 8.52 -3.47
CA THR A 95 -0.42 9.20 -3.07
C THR A 95 0.11 8.59 -1.77
N GLU A 96 1.39 8.83 -1.48
CA GLU A 96 1.99 8.35 -0.24
C GLU A 96 1.30 8.92 1.01
N ALA A 97 0.85 10.18 0.94
CA ALA A 97 0.10 10.84 2.00
C ALA A 97 -1.33 10.28 2.16
N GLU A 98 -2.02 10.02 1.05
CA GLU A 98 -3.34 9.36 1.07
C GLU A 98 -3.23 7.96 1.69
N TRP A 99 -2.19 7.20 1.31
CA TRP A 99 -1.98 5.87 1.85
C TRP A 99 -1.75 5.91 3.37
N GLU A 100 -0.87 6.81 3.86
CA GLU A 100 -0.59 6.90 5.30
C GLU A 100 -1.82 7.35 6.09
N ARG A 101 -2.55 8.38 5.61
CA ARG A 101 -3.81 8.79 6.24
C ARG A 101 -4.82 7.65 6.31
N ALA A 102 -4.98 6.90 5.22
CA ALA A 102 -5.87 5.75 5.15
C ALA A 102 -5.43 4.64 6.12
N ALA A 103 -4.13 4.35 6.19
CA ALA A 103 -3.56 3.35 7.07
C ALA A 103 -3.74 3.70 8.56
N ARG A 104 -3.61 4.98 8.92
CA ARG A 104 -3.86 5.44 10.29
C ARG A 104 -5.30 5.22 10.76
N GLY A 105 -6.27 5.16 9.85
CA GLY A 105 -7.65 4.84 10.21
C GLY A 105 -8.30 5.79 11.20
N GLY A 106 -7.84 7.06 11.27
CA GLY A 106 -8.28 8.07 12.25
C GLY A 106 -7.59 7.96 13.63
N ARG A 107 -6.49 7.21 13.72
CA ARG A 107 -5.75 6.96 14.97
C ARG A 107 -4.28 7.38 14.81
N ASP A 108 -4.02 8.66 14.88
CA ASP A 108 -2.70 9.22 14.56
C ASP A 108 -1.56 8.76 15.48
N ALA A 109 -1.87 8.41 16.72
CA ALA A 109 -0.87 8.00 17.70
C ALA A 109 -0.46 6.51 17.63
N GLU A 110 -1.20 5.67 16.88
CA GLU A 110 -0.93 4.24 16.82
C GLU A 110 0.18 3.89 15.83
N ARG A 111 1.00 2.91 16.22
CA ARG A 111 2.15 2.46 15.45
C ARG A 111 1.78 1.72 14.17
N TYR A 112 0.71 0.91 14.25
CA TYR A 112 0.23 0.07 13.14
C TYR A 112 -1.24 0.38 12.84
N PRO A 113 -1.74 0.01 11.65
CA PRO A 113 -3.15 0.22 11.29
C PRO A 113 -4.17 -0.47 12.22
N TRP A 114 -3.72 -1.43 13.02
CA TRP A 114 -4.52 -2.21 13.98
C TRP A 114 -4.25 -1.83 15.45
N GLY A 115 -3.38 -0.88 15.74
CA GLY A 115 -2.95 -0.51 17.09
C GLY A 115 -1.48 -0.83 17.35
N ASP A 116 -1.08 -0.84 18.63
CA ASP A 116 0.31 -1.06 19.02
C ASP A 116 0.67 -2.54 19.22
N GLU A 117 -0.33 -3.38 19.53
CA GLU A 117 -0.14 -4.81 19.77
C GLU A 117 -0.28 -5.61 18.47
N ILE A 118 0.54 -6.65 18.31
CA ILE A 118 0.45 -7.54 17.14
C ILE A 118 -0.72 -8.51 17.33
N PRO A 119 -1.78 -8.44 16.48
CA PRO A 119 -2.94 -9.28 16.63
C PRO A 119 -2.64 -10.76 16.34
N ASP A 120 -3.37 -11.66 16.96
CA ASP A 120 -3.22 -13.10 16.78
C ASP A 120 -3.53 -13.57 15.33
N TRP A 121 -4.34 -12.81 14.60
CA TRP A 121 -4.66 -13.14 13.21
C TRP A 121 -3.50 -12.90 12.21
N ILE A 122 -2.46 -12.14 12.57
CA ILE A 122 -1.29 -11.97 11.69
C ILE A 122 -0.50 -13.28 11.65
N PRO A 123 -0.35 -13.91 10.47
CA PRO A 123 0.33 -15.19 10.34
C PRO A 123 1.77 -15.12 10.88
N GLY A 124 2.18 -16.20 11.59
CA GLY A 124 3.50 -16.25 12.22
C GLY A 124 3.70 -15.19 13.31
N ARG A 125 2.63 -14.53 13.78
CA ARG A 125 2.68 -13.39 14.72
C ARG A 125 3.64 -12.30 14.23
N GLY A 126 3.67 -12.06 12.93
CA GLY A 126 4.50 -11.04 12.33
C GLY A 126 6.00 -11.28 12.37
N ARG A 127 6.45 -12.50 12.64
CA ARG A 127 7.90 -12.80 12.72
C ARG A 127 8.57 -13.02 11.38
N GLY A 128 7.81 -13.12 10.27
CA GLY A 128 8.33 -13.31 8.92
C GLY A 128 9.73 -13.97 8.82
N PRO A 129 10.19 -14.35 7.64
CA PRO A 129 9.42 -14.42 6.41
C PRO A 129 8.43 -15.60 6.40
N LEU A 130 7.32 -15.42 5.71
CA LEU A 130 6.39 -16.50 5.39
C LEU A 130 6.63 -17.02 3.96
N ALA A 131 5.92 -18.08 3.57
CA ALA A 131 6.07 -18.68 2.24
C ALA A 131 5.29 -17.94 1.14
N ALA A 132 4.18 -17.27 1.51
CA ALA A 132 3.29 -16.58 0.59
C ALA A 132 2.46 -15.51 1.33
N PRO A 133 1.83 -14.56 0.60
CA PRO A 133 0.84 -13.67 1.16
C PRO A 133 -0.39 -14.45 1.62
N TRP A 134 -1.23 -13.79 2.40
CA TRP A 134 -2.49 -14.37 2.89
C TRP A 134 -3.70 -13.70 2.24
N PRO A 135 -4.91 -14.34 2.33
CA PRO A 135 -6.14 -13.76 1.79
C PRO A 135 -6.37 -12.33 2.23
N VAL A 136 -6.79 -11.49 1.30
CA VAL A 136 -7.00 -10.04 1.56
C VAL A 136 -8.08 -9.77 2.61
N THR A 137 -8.92 -10.76 2.89
CA THR A 137 -10.00 -10.68 3.88
C THR A 137 -9.58 -11.12 5.28
N LEU A 138 -8.34 -11.63 5.44
CA LEU A 138 -7.86 -12.08 6.74
C LEU A 138 -7.70 -10.92 7.72
N GLY A 139 -8.20 -11.10 8.93
CA GLY A 139 -8.08 -10.16 10.03
C GLY A 139 -9.25 -9.20 10.16
N SER A 140 -8.99 -8.05 10.76
CA SER A 140 -9.98 -7.00 11.01
C SER A 140 -9.62 -5.74 10.23
N PRO A 141 -10.62 -4.97 9.80
CA PRO A 141 -10.36 -3.69 9.15
C PRO A 141 -9.83 -2.66 10.16
N ASN A 142 -9.11 -1.66 9.66
CA ASN A 142 -8.77 -0.49 10.47
C ASN A 142 -9.99 0.43 10.68
N GLY A 143 -9.79 1.59 11.34
CA GLY A 143 -10.88 2.51 11.67
C GLY A 143 -11.62 3.12 10.46
N TYR A 144 -11.07 3.03 9.25
CA TYR A 144 -11.73 3.43 8.00
C TYR A 144 -12.29 2.25 7.20
N GLY A 145 -12.24 1.04 7.73
CA GLY A 145 -12.81 -0.14 7.07
C GLY A 145 -11.87 -0.82 6.07
N LEU A 146 -10.58 -0.51 6.09
CA LEU A 146 -9.58 -1.08 5.17
C LEU A 146 -8.96 -2.34 5.74
N TYR A 147 -8.96 -3.41 4.96
CA TYR A 147 -8.30 -4.67 5.29
C TYR A 147 -6.90 -4.75 4.69
N GLY A 148 -6.01 -5.48 5.37
CA GLY A 148 -4.68 -5.83 4.85
C GLY A 148 -3.84 -4.64 4.39
N ILE A 149 -4.06 -3.44 4.97
CA ILE A 149 -3.33 -2.22 4.57
C ILE A 149 -1.88 -2.22 5.04
N ALA A 150 -1.46 -3.22 5.79
CA ALA A 150 -0.07 -3.42 6.16
C ALA A 150 0.23 -4.90 6.38
N ALA A 151 1.52 -5.25 6.36
CA ALA A 151 2.11 -6.56 6.65
C ALA A 151 1.92 -7.64 5.58
N ASN A 152 0.94 -7.56 4.70
CA ASN A 152 0.67 -8.57 3.68
C ASN A 152 1.51 -8.36 2.41
N VAL A 153 1.37 -7.21 1.75
CA VAL A 153 2.17 -6.84 0.58
C VAL A 153 2.60 -5.38 0.68
N HIS A 154 3.76 -5.05 0.12
CA HIS A 154 4.08 -3.66 -0.19
C HIS A 154 3.09 -3.13 -1.21
N GLU A 155 2.49 -1.98 -0.94
CA GLU A 155 1.55 -1.34 -1.85
C GLU A 155 2.22 -0.16 -2.56
N TRP A 156 2.25 -0.19 -3.90
CA TRP A 156 2.76 0.91 -4.71
C TRP A 156 1.96 2.19 -4.49
N CYS A 157 2.68 3.31 -4.36
CA CYS A 157 2.10 4.66 -4.35
C CYS A 157 2.41 5.40 -5.65
N ALA A 158 1.64 6.46 -5.93
CA ALA A 158 1.81 7.28 -7.13
C ALA A 158 3.13 8.07 -7.13
N ASP A 159 3.64 8.39 -5.95
CA ASP A 159 4.73 9.32 -5.73
C ASP A 159 6.10 8.77 -6.15
N TRP A 160 6.95 9.64 -6.66
CA TRP A 160 8.38 9.40 -6.58
C TRP A 160 8.85 9.48 -5.13
N HIS A 161 9.81 8.64 -4.76
CA HIS A 161 10.40 8.68 -3.43
C HIS A 161 11.64 9.57 -3.43
N ASP A 162 11.71 10.44 -2.43
CA ASP A 162 12.93 11.17 -2.04
C ASP A 162 13.05 11.18 -0.51
N ARG A 163 14.27 10.95 -0.02
CA ARG A 163 14.56 10.86 1.43
C ARG A 163 14.29 12.17 2.16
N GLY A 164 14.58 13.30 1.51
CA GLY A 164 14.47 14.63 2.12
C GLY A 164 13.12 15.31 1.89
N TYR A 165 12.20 14.65 1.16
CA TYR A 165 10.98 15.31 0.72
C TYR A 165 10.10 15.82 1.87
N TYR A 166 10.03 15.12 3.00
CA TYR A 166 9.20 15.53 4.13
C TYR A 166 9.58 16.92 4.70
N ALA A 167 10.85 17.30 4.60
CA ALA A 167 11.29 18.63 5.05
C ALA A 167 10.77 19.80 4.18
N ILE A 168 10.33 19.51 2.96
CA ILE A 168 9.85 20.50 1.98
C ILE A 168 8.46 20.18 1.45
N SER A 169 7.81 19.14 2.01
CA SER A 169 6.49 18.71 1.59
C SER A 169 5.46 19.83 1.74
N PRO A 170 4.62 20.10 0.73
CA PRO A 170 3.47 20.97 0.92
C PRO A 170 2.52 20.37 1.97
N SER A 171 1.91 21.24 2.74
CA SER A 171 0.95 20.84 3.79
C SER A 171 -0.41 20.38 3.25
N HIS A 172 -0.67 20.52 1.95
CA HIS A 172 -1.97 20.18 1.36
C HIS A 172 -1.78 19.28 0.15
N ASN A 173 -2.36 18.07 0.21
CA ASN A 173 -2.35 17.04 -0.84
C ASN A 173 -0.96 16.82 -1.47
N PRO A 174 0.10 16.53 -0.69
CA PRO A 174 1.43 16.30 -1.24
C PRO A 174 1.41 15.09 -2.19
N ARG A 175 2.19 15.20 -3.26
CA ARG A 175 2.28 14.20 -4.34
C ARG A 175 3.70 13.69 -4.58
N GLY A 176 4.58 13.88 -3.60
CA GLY A 176 5.98 13.57 -3.76
C GLY A 176 6.72 14.54 -4.67
N PRO A 177 8.01 14.31 -4.91
CA PRO A 177 8.81 15.09 -5.85
C PRO A 177 8.29 14.95 -7.29
N ALA A 178 8.55 15.95 -8.14
CA ALA A 178 8.13 15.96 -9.54
C ALA A 178 8.81 14.85 -10.39
N SER A 179 9.98 14.37 -9.96
CA SER A 179 10.73 13.30 -10.61
C SER A 179 11.57 12.53 -9.59
N GLY A 180 12.01 11.34 -9.97
CA GLY A 180 12.82 10.48 -9.11
C GLY A 180 13.33 9.24 -9.84
N ILE A 181 14.03 8.38 -9.12
CA ILE A 181 14.55 7.10 -9.63
C ILE A 181 13.71 5.94 -9.12
N ARG A 182 13.10 6.09 -7.94
CA ARG A 182 12.29 5.06 -7.28
C ARG A 182 10.91 5.57 -6.94
N ARG A 183 9.92 4.71 -7.07
CA ARG A 183 8.56 5.00 -6.61
C ARG A 183 8.41 4.65 -5.14
N ALA A 184 7.60 5.43 -4.43
CA ALA A 184 7.22 5.13 -3.05
C ALA A 184 6.34 3.87 -3.00
N SER A 185 6.51 3.11 -1.94
CA SER A 185 5.64 2.01 -1.56
C SER A 185 5.50 1.92 -0.05
N ARG A 186 4.45 1.32 0.43
CA ARG A 186 4.09 1.34 1.85
C ARG A 186 3.62 -0.02 2.34
N GLY A 187 3.50 -0.19 3.66
CA GLY A 187 2.80 -1.29 4.32
C GLY A 187 3.66 -2.47 4.74
N GLY A 188 4.86 -2.64 4.22
CA GLY A 188 5.63 -3.87 4.47
C GLY A 188 4.98 -5.11 3.84
N ALA A 189 5.54 -6.28 4.04
CA ALA A 189 5.07 -7.49 3.37
C ALA A 189 5.29 -8.77 4.18
N TRP A 190 4.61 -9.84 3.78
CA TRP A 190 4.68 -11.20 4.33
C TRP A 190 6.10 -11.76 4.45
N ARG A 191 7.05 -11.24 3.68
CA ARG A 191 8.48 -11.65 3.70
C ARG A 191 9.27 -11.03 4.84
N HIS A 192 8.72 -10.07 5.54
CA HIS A 192 9.40 -9.27 6.53
C HIS A 192 8.82 -9.44 7.93
N ALA A 193 9.61 -9.07 8.93
CA ALA A 193 9.05 -8.90 10.26
C ALA A 193 8.07 -7.72 10.26
N VAL A 194 6.98 -7.84 11.01
CA VAL A 194 5.91 -6.83 11.07
C VAL A 194 6.39 -5.45 11.54
N THR A 195 7.55 -5.39 12.19
CA THR A 195 8.17 -4.14 12.65
C THR A 195 8.42 -3.12 11.54
N ILE A 196 8.54 -3.57 10.28
CA ILE A 196 8.66 -2.67 9.13
C ILE A 196 7.31 -2.28 8.51
N SER A 197 6.20 -2.78 9.06
CA SER A 197 4.82 -2.50 8.58
C SER A 197 4.13 -1.41 9.39
N ARG A 198 4.93 -0.54 10.06
CA ARG A 198 4.39 0.63 10.76
C ARG A 198 3.68 1.56 9.78
N THR A 199 2.65 2.26 10.24
CA THR A 199 1.90 3.21 9.41
C THR A 199 2.78 4.24 8.73
N ALA A 200 3.79 4.76 9.45
CA ALA A 200 4.73 5.75 8.94
C ALA A 200 5.89 5.15 8.13
N ALA A 201 6.11 3.82 8.18
CA ALA A 201 7.26 3.20 7.51
C ALA A 201 7.22 3.42 6.00
N ARG A 202 8.32 3.95 5.46
CA ARG A 202 8.48 4.24 4.04
C ARG A 202 9.30 3.15 3.35
N SER A 203 8.91 2.82 2.15
CA SER A 203 9.65 1.90 1.28
C SER A 203 9.72 2.47 -0.14
N LYS A 204 10.63 1.93 -0.95
CA LYS A 204 10.90 2.43 -2.29
C LYS A 204 11.50 1.35 -3.17
N LEU A 205 11.13 1.37 -4.44
CA LEU A 205 11.66 0.43 -5.42
C LEU A 205 11.72 1.08 -6.81
N ASP A 206 12.62 0.58 -7.65
CA ASP A 206 12.63 0.91 -9.08
C ASP A 206 11.27 0.54 -9.69
N PRO A 207 10.61 1.46 -10.42
CA PRO A 207 9.27 1.23 -10.96
C PRO A 207 9.14 0.02 -11.89
N SER A 208 10.23 -0.41 -12.53
CA SER A 208 10.24 -1.56 -13.44
C SER A 208 10.35 -2.93 -12.75
N PHE A 209 10.72 -2.95 -11.46
CA PHE A 209 10.94 -4.20 -10.73
C PHE A 209 9.63 -4.88 -10.34
N ARG A 210 9.66 -6.22 -10.36
CA ARG A 210 8.54 -7.11 -10.06
C ARG A 210 8.93 -8.10 -8.96
N TYR A 211 8.87 -7.64 -7.70
CA TYR A 211 9.10 -8.53 -6.56
C TYR A 211 7.83 -9.19 -6.08
N THR A 212 7.94 -10.43 -5.62
CA THR A 212 6.80 -11.26 -5.17
C THR A 212 6.10 -10.75 -3.91
N ASP A 213 6.63 -9.74 -3.27
CA ASP A 213 6.05 -9.07 -2.11
C ASP A 213 5.51 -7.66 -2.41
N TYR A 214 5.45 -7.29 -3.71
CA TYR A 214 4.89 -6.02 -4.17
C TYR A 214 3.58 -6.23 -4.92
N GLY A 215 2.55 -5.56 -4.46
CA GLY A 215 1.23 -5.42 -5.05
C GLY A 215 0.79 -3.96 -4.99
N PHE A 216 -0.51 -3.70 -5.01
CA PHE A 216 -1.04 -2.34 -4.96
C PHE A 216 -2.51 -2.32 -4.53
N ARG A 217 -2.95 -1.13 -4.12
CA ARG A 217 -4.34 -0.80 -3.81
C ARG A 217 -4.76 0.39 -4.66
N VAL A 218 -6.04 0.44 -5.02
CA VAL A 218 -6.60 1.50 -5.87
C VAL A 218 -7.27 2.57 -5.02
N ALA A 219 -7.07 3.83 -5.41
CA ALA A 219 -7.82 5.01 -4.95
C ALA A 219 -8.57 5.68 -6.13
N ARG A 220 -9.53 6.54 -5.83
CA ARG A 220 -10.21 7.37 -6.82
C ARG A 220 -10.79 8.65 -6.21
#